data_8449660fa9994eadc2fef80f19f87b12
#
_entry.id   8449660fa9994eadc2fef80f19f87b12
#
_cell.length_a   1.000
_cell.length_b   1.000
_cell.length_c   1.000
_cell.angle_alpha   90.00
_cell.angle_beta   90.00
_cell.angle_gamma   90.00
#
_symmetry.space_group_name_H-M   'P 1'
#
loop_
_entity.id
_entity.type
_entity.pdbx_description
1 polymer ?
#
loop_
_entity_poly.entity_id
_entity_poly.type
_entity_poly.pdbx_seq_one_letter_code
_entity_poly.pdbx_strand_id
1 'polypeptide(L)'
;MKNAIFFIAASAIFTSAWAGNVQIQVLDRDGKPVPEAVVVVYPSATTATAPSLLQPSPTIEQERMRFVPAVTVVMPGSTVRFTNQDRWDHHVRGNPTGVSAAAAPAAASSNFELRLAGKADGKSANFADVKLDTPGVVLLGCHLHGSMRGHVFVTDSAW
;
A
#
# COMPACT_ATOMS: atom_id res chain seq x y z
N MET A 1 2.90 72.14 24.55
CA MET A 1 2.94 71.13 23.49
C MET A 1 2.68 69.78 24.13
N LYS A 2 1.48 69.17 23.93
CA LYS A 2 1.07 67.89 24.51
C LYS A 2 1.28 66.80 23.49
N ASN A 3 2.24 65.88 23.73
CA ASN A 3 2.46 64.71 22.90
C ASN A 3 1.44 63.61 23.22
N ALA A 4 0.57 63.27 22.27
CA ALA A 4 -0.35 62.15 22.37
C ALA A 4 0.38 60.87 21.86
N ILE A 5 0.54 59.90 22.74
CA ILE A 5 1.10 58.57 22.37
C ILE A 5 -0.09 57.68 21.98
N PHE A 6 -0.15 57.28 20.70
CA PHE A 6 -1.13 56.34 20.21
C PHE A 6 -0.60 54.91 20.45
N PHE A 7 -1.28 54.13 21.26
CA PHE A 7 -1.05 52.67 21.39
C PHE A 7 -1.88 51.98 20.33
N ILE A 8 -1.20 51.34 19.37
CA ILE A 8 -1.83 50.42 18.41
C ILE A 8 -1.85 49.06 19.08
N ALA A 9 -3.02 48.58 19.49
CA ALA A 9 -3.21 47.21 19.95
C ALA A 9 -3.30 46.26 18.73
N ALA A 10 -2.27 45.48 18.51
CA ALA A 10 -2.28 44.41 17.49
C ALA A 10 -3.09 43.22 18.03
N SER A 11 -4.32 43.05 17.56
CA SER A 11 -5.12 41.83 17.83
C SER A 11 -4.59 40.67 17.03
N ALA A 12 -3.94 39.72 17.67
CA ALA A 12 -3.56 38.45 17.06
C ALA A 12 -4.81 37.59 16.91
N ILE A 13 -5.20 37.32 15.64
CA ILE A 13 -6.29 36.39 15.33
C ILE A 13 -5.70 34.98 15.39
N PHE A 14 -6.01 34.23 16.43
CA PHE A 14 -5.68 32.80 16.53
C PHE A 14 -6.71 32.02 15.69
N THR A 15 -6.31 31.51 14.54
CA THR A 15 -7.11 30.53 13.79
C THR A 15 -6.93 29.17 14.43
N SER A 16 -7.97 28.65 15.07
CA SER A 16 -7.96 27.27 15.59
C SER A 16 -8.02 26.29 14.42
N ALA A 17 -6.97 25.49 14.22
CA ALA A 17 -7.02 24.37 13.30
C ALA A 17 -7.82 23.24 13.96
N TRP A 18 -8.95 22.88 13.35
CA TRP A 18 -9.74 21.74 13.81
C TRP A 18 -9.22 20.48 13.12
N ALA A 19 -8.64 19.56 13.89
CA ALA A 19 -8.34 18.22 13.44
C ALA A 19 -9.64 17.40 13.48
N GLY A 20 -10.14 17.00 12.33
CA GLY A 20 -11.30 16.13 12.22
C GLY A 20 -10.87 14.67 12.11
N ASN A 21 -11.61 13.77 12.77
CA ASN A 21 -11.48 12.32 12.55
C ASN A 21 -12.44 11.91 11.45
N VAL A 22 -11.94 11.12 10.49
CA VAL A 22 -12.76 10.51 9.44
C VAL A 22 -12.86 9.02 9.76
N GLN A 23 -14.10 8.51 9.87
CA GLN A 23 -14.37 7.09 10.00
C GLN A 23 -15.01 6.59 8.70
N ILE A 24 -14.40 5.59 8.08
CA ILE A 24 -14.88 5.01 6.82
C ILE A 24 -15.24 3.55 7.07
N GLN A 25 -16.41 3.14 6.60
CA GLN A 25 -16.86 1.76 6.61
C GLN A 25 -17.22 1.35 5.19
N VAL A 26 -16.62 0.26 4.71
CA VAL A 26 -16.92 -0.30 3.41
C VAL A 26 -17.87 -1.48 3.58
N LEU A 27 -19.07 -1.36 3.01
CA LEU A 27 -20.13 -2.38 3.09
C LEU A 27 -20.49 -2.87 1.69
N ASP A 28 -20.87 -4.13 1.60
CA ASP A 28 -21.49 -4.68 0.40
C ASP A 28 -22.97 -4.23 0.29
N ARG A 29 -23.65 -4.66 -0.80
CA ARG A 29 -25.06 -4.34 -1.03
C ARG A 29 -26.03 -4.90 0.01
N ASP A 30 -25.59 -5.89 0.80
CA ASP A 30 -26.38 -6.50 1.87
C ASP A 30 -26.05 -5.86 3.23
N GLY A 31 -25.22 -4.80 3.26
CA GLY A 31 -24.81 -4.09 4.46
C GLY A 31 -23.76 -4.81 5.29
N LYS A 32 -23.08 -5.82 4.74
CA LYS A 32 -22.02 -6.55 5.43
C LYS A 32 -20.66 -5.90 5.17
N PRO A 33 -19.73 -5.89 6.15
CA PRO A 33 -18.39 -5.40 5.94
C PRO A 33 -17.67 -6.14 4.80
N VAL A 34 -17.03 -5.38 3.91
CA VAL A 34 -16.19 -5.92 2.84
C VAL A 34 -14.78 -6.11 3.39
N PRO A 35 -14.30 -7.35 3.57
CA PRO A 35 -12.94 -7.61 4.01
C PRO A 35 -11.93 -7.19 2.93
N GLU A 36 -10.74 -6.80 3.37
CA GLU A 36 -9.61 -6.48 2.48
C GLU A 36 -9.88 -5.34 1.48
N ALA A 37 -10.86 -4.46 1.77
CA ALA A 37 -11.09 -3.26 0.99
C ALA A 37 -9.95 -2.25 1.20
N VAL A 38 -9.42 -1.71 0.10
CA VAL A 38 -8.46 -0.61 0.15
C VAL A 38 -9.20 0.71 -0.04
N VAL A 39 -9.06 1.61 0.92
CA VAL A 39 -9.60 2.97 0.84
C VAL A 39 -8.43 3.94 0.75
N VAL A 40 -8.42 4.74 -0.30
CA VAL A 40 -7.39 5.76 -0.52
C VAL A 40 -8.03 7.13 -0.36
N VAL A 41 -7.44 7.98 0.48
CA VAL A 41 -7.92 9.33 0.73
C VAL A 41 -6.96 10.33 0.08
N TYR A 42 -7.51 11.21 -0.76
CA TYR A 42 -6.79 12.33 -1.34
C TYR A 42 -7.30 13.62 -0.71
N PRO A 43 -6.52 14.26 0.19
CA PRO A 43 -6.95 15.51 0.81
C PRO A 43 -7.02 16.63 -0.23
N SER A 44 -8.05 17.47 -0.15
CA SER A 44 -8.23 18.60 -1.07
C SER A 44 -7.28 19.77 -0.83
N ALA A 45 -6.63 19.82 0.33
CA ALA A 45 -5.64 20.84 0.69
C ALA A 45 -4.32 20.19 1.09
N THR A 46 -3.24 20.55 0.42
CA THR A 46 -1.86 20.07 0.68
C THR A 46 -1.23 20.87 1.83
N THR A 47 -1.82 20.85 3.03
CA THR A 47 -1.33 21.66 4.14
C THR A 47 -0.35 20.98 5.08
N ALA A 48 -0.19 19.65 4.98
CA ALA A 48 0.86 18.92 5.71
C ALA A 48 1.18 17.62 4.97
N THR A 49 2.46 17.38 4.77
CA THR A 49 2.94 16.05 4.40
C THR A 49 2.82 15.18 5.65
N ALA A 50 1.71 14.46 5.79
CA ALA A 50 1.64 13.47 6.85
C ALA A 50 2.68 12.37 6.58
N PRO A 51 3.36 11.90 7.62
CA PRO A 51 4.24 10.75 7.46
C PRO A 51 3.40 9.57 7.01
N SER A 52 3.83 8.90 5.93
CA SER A 52 3.18 7.67 5.48
C SER A 52 3.26 6.61 6.58
N LEU A 53 2.13 6.01 6.91
CA LEU A 53 2.06 4.86 7.82
C LEU A 53 2.39 3.55 7.09
N LEU A 54 2.56 3.60 5.76
CA LEU A 54 2.88 2.42 4.96
C LEU A 54 4.33 2.02 5.16
N GLN A 55 4.56 0.72 5.33
CA GLN A 55 5.91 0.20 5.47
C GLN A 55 6.64 0.25 4.13
N PRO A 56 7.89 0.73 4.08
CA PRO A 56 8.66 0.80 2.84
C PRO A 56 9.11 -0.59 2.35
N SER A 57 9.12 -1.59 3.22
CA SER A 57 9.57 -2.96 2.91
C SER A 57 8.70 -4.00 3.60
N PRO A 58 7.41 -4.14 3.21
CA PRO A 58 6.53 -5.15 3.79
C PRO A 58 6.92 -6.54 3.30
N THR A 59 6.53 -7.56 4.09
CA THR A 59 6.69 -8.96 3.72
C THR A 59 5.33 -9.57 3.39
N ILE A 60 5.26 -10.32 2.29
CA ILE A 60 4.13 -11.16 1.90
C ILE A 60 4.60 -12.61 2.00
N GLU A 61 4.03 -13.34 2.94
CA GLU A 61 4.34 -14.74 3.13
C GLU A 61 3.46 -15.63 2.25
N GLN A 62 4.03 -16.72 1.79
CA GLN A 62 3.28 -17.81 1.17
C GLN A 62 3.16 -18.92 2.20
N GLU A 63 1.99 -19.03 2.79
CA GLU A 63 1.69 -19.99 3.85
C GLU A 63 0.38 -20.71 3.54
N ARG A 64 0.40 -22.05 3.58
CA ARG A 64 -0.77 -22.90 3.30
C ARG A 64 -1.44 -22.59 1.98
N MET A 65 -0.62 -22.40 0.93
CA MET A 65 -1.08 -22.03 -0.44
C MET A 65 -1.89 -20.71 -0.47
N ARG A 66 -1.53 -19.73 0.35
CA ARG A 66 -2.11 -18.38 0.35
C ARG A 66 -1.03 -17.33 0.45
N PHE A 67 -1.31 -16.14 -0.06
CA PHE A 67 -0.54 -14.95 0.26
C PHE A 67 -1.05 -14.35 1.57
N VAL A 68 -0.12 -14.05 2.48
CA VAL A 68 -0.44 -13.49 3.81
C VAL A 68 0.46 -12.26 4.05
N PRO A 69 -0.13 -11.06 4.15
CA PRO A 69 -1.53 -10.74 3.93
C PRO A 69 -1.96 -10.89 2.46
N ALA A 70 -3.26 -11.08 2.21
CA ALA A 70 -3.78 -11.21 0.84
C ALA A 70 -3.82 -9.87 0.09
N VAL A 71 -3.91 -8.76 0.82
CA VAL A 71 -3.81 -7.40 0.29
C VAL A 71 -2.71 -6.65 1.03
N THR A 72 -1.80 -6.05 0.27
CA THR A 72 -0.71 -5.22 0.79
C THR A 72 -0.76 -3.85 0.10
N VAL A 73 -0.66 -2.78 0.87
CA VAL A 73 -0.62 -1.41 0.33
C VAL A 73 0.77 -0.84 0.54
N VAL A 74 1.35 -0.27 -0.51
CA VAL A 74 2.70 0.29 -0.51
C VAL A 74 2.77 1.61 -1.26
N MET A 75 3.83 2.38 -1.01
CA MET A 75 4.18 3.55 -1.81
C MET A 75 5.01 3.16 -3.04
N PRO A 76 5.02 3.96 -4.12
CA PRO A 76 5.98 3.81 -5.20
C PRO A 76 7.43 3.80 -4.67
N GLY A 77 8.25 2.91 -5.20
CA GLY A 77 9.63 2.71 -4.74
C GLY A 77 9.80 1.73 -3.58
N SER A 78 8.72 1.22 -3.01
CA SER A 78 8.77 0.22 -1.96
C SER A 78 9.33 -1.11 -2.48
N THR A 79 10.05 -1.80 -1.59
CA THR A 79 10.54 -3.16 -1.85
C THR A 79 9.69 -4.16 -1.08
N VAL A 80 8.94 -5.00 -1.80
CA VAL A 80 8.12 -6.06 -1.20
C VAL A 80 8.91 -7.34 -1.15
N ARG A 81 9.02 -7.93 0.04
CA ARG A 81 9.64 -9.23 0.24
C ARG A 81 8.61 -10.34 0.15
N PHE A 82 8.86 -11.32 -0.70
CA PHE A 82 8.09 -12.55 -0.76
C PHE A 82 8.85 -13.68 -0.07
N THR A 83 8.22 -14.37 0.89
CA THR A 83 8.83 -15.50 1.61
C THR A 83 7.99 -16.75 1.44
N ASN A 84 8.64 -17.91 1.27
CA ASN A 84 7.94 -19.19 1.20
C ASN A 84 8.05 -19.93 2.53
N GLN A 85 6.94 -20.03 3.27
CA GLN A 85 6.83 -20.77 4.52
C GLN A 85 6.36 -22.22 4.33
N ASP A 86 5.86 -22.56 3.13
CA ASP A 86 5.42 -23.90 2.80
C ASP A 86 6.60 -24.82 2.45
N ARG A 87 6.40 -26.12 2.56
CA ARG A 87 7.42 -27.13 2.23
C ARG A 87 7.58 -27.40 0.73
N TRP A 88 6.69 -26.87 -0.10
CA TRP A 88 6.69 -27.01 -1.55
C TRP A 88 7.01 -25.68 -2.24
N ASP A 89 7.44 -25.82 -3.49
CA ASP A 89 7.80 -24.65 -4.29
C ASP A 89 6.59 -23.79 -4.63
N HIS A 90 6.83 -22.49 -4.72
CA HIS A 90 5.90 -21.54 -5.29
C HIS A 90 6.52 -20.82 -6.49
N HIS A 91 5.68 -20.49 -7.47
CA HIS A 91 6.03 -19.66 -8.61
C HIS A 91 5.10 -18.45 -8.63
N VAL A 92 5.52 -17.39 -7.94
CA VAL A 92 4.75 -16.16 -7.81
C VAL A 92 4.82 -15.37 -9.11
N ARG A 93 3.68 -14.87 -9.54
CA ARG A 93 3.55 -13.92 -10.64
C ARG A 93 2.84 -12.68 -10.16
N GLY A 94 3.40 -11.51 -10.48
CA GLY A 94 2.77 -10.21 -10.31
C GLY A 94 2.39 -9.64 -11.66
N ASN A 95 1.11 -9.34 -11.86
CA ASN A 95 0.59 -8.76 -13.09
C ASN A 95 -0.13 -7.44 -12.77
N PRO A 96 0.29 -6.31 -13.34
CA PRO A 96 -0.44 -5.05 -13.21
C PRO A 96 -1.84 -5.19 -13.80
N THR A 97 -2.83 -4.63 -13.10
CA THR A 97 -4.21 -4.62 -13.53
C THR A 97 -4.79 -3.20 -13.46
N GLY A 98 -5.82 -2.92 -14.27
CA GLY A 98 -6.52 -1.64 -14.26
C GLY A 98 -6.04 -0.65 -15.32
N VAL A 99 -6.66 0.54 -15.31
CA VAL A 99 -6.42 1.58 -16.33
C VAL A 99 -4.98 2.12 -16.34
N SER A 100 -4.31 2.08 -15.20
CA SER A 100 -2.90 2.50 -15.11
C SER A 100 -1.97 1.55 -15.87
N ALA A 101 -2.28 0.25 -15.92
CA ALA A 101 -1.51 -0.74 -16.67
C ALA A 101 -1.61 -0.54 -18.18
N ALA A 102 -2.77 -0.09 -18.67
CA ALA A 102 -2.99 0.16 -20.10
C ALA A 102 -2.33 1.45 -20.61
N ALA A 103 -2.12 2.43 -19.72
CA ALA A 103 -1.53 3.73 -20.07
C ALA A 103 -0.01 3.80 -19.82
N ALA A 104 0.56 2.86 -19.08
CA ALA A 104 1.99 2.82 -18.80
C ALA A 104 2.77 2.25 -20.00
N PRO A 105 3.94 2.84 -20.35
CA PRO A 105 4.84 2.22 -21.32
C PRO A 105 5.21 0.81 -20.85
N ALA A 106 5.37 -0.13 -21.76
CA ALA A 106 5.67 -1.54 -21.47
C ALA A 106 6.90 -1.74 -20.54
N ALA A 107 7.81 -0.78 -20.49
CA ALA A 107 8.97 -0.76 -19.59
C ALA A 107 8.66 -0.38 -18.15
N ALA A 108 7.46 0.17 -17.88
CA ALA A 108 7.03 0.56 -16.53
C ALA A 108 6.08 -0.47 -15.87
N SER A 109 5.84 -1.60 -16.54
CA SER A 109 4.97 -2.63 -16.00
C SER A 109 5.68 -3.37 -14.86
N SER A 110 5.06 -3.38 -13.68
CA SER A 110 5.53 -4.13 -12.51
C SER A 110 5.30 -5.66 -12.67
N ASN A 111 5.39 -6.18 -13.91
CA ASN A 111 5.36 -7.61 -14.14
C ASN A 111 6.60 -8.26 -13.54
N PHE A 112 6.40 -9.29 -12.75
CA PHE A 112 7.50 -10.07 -12.21
C PHE A 112 7.13 -11.55 -12.06
N GLU A 113 8.14 -12.39 -12.05
CA GLU A 113 8.02 -13.80 -11.73
C GLU A 113 9.12 -14.19 -10.75
N LEU A 114 8.73 -14.93 -9.72
CA LEU A 114 9.62 -15.41 -8.67
C LEU A 114 9.40 -16.90 -8.45
N ARG A 115 10.47 -17.68 -8.47
CA ARG A 115 10.42 -19.08 -8.03
C ARG A 115 11.07 -19.18 -6.66
N LEU A 116 10.30 -19.59 -5.67
CA LEU A 116 10.74 -19.77 -4.29
C LEU A 116 10.64 -21.25 -3.93
N ALA A 117 11.78 -21.87 -3.69
CA ALA A 117 11.82 -23.26 -3.25
C ALA A 117 11.13 -23.43 -1.91
N GLY A 118 10.60 -24.63 -1.67
CA GLY A 118 9.97 -24.97 -0.40
C GLY A 118 10.92 -24.84 0.76
N LYS A 119 10.38 -24.50 1.92
CA LYS A 119 11.13 -24.39 3.18
C LYS A 119 11.50 -25.77 3.69
N ALA A 120 12.79 -26.04 3.78
CA ALA A 120 13.27 -27.27 4.41
C ALA A 120 13.17 -27.20 5.93
N ASP A 121 13.00 -28.37 6.57
CA ASP A 121 12.91 -28.47 8.03
C ASP A 121 14.16 -27.89 8.70
N GLY A 122 13.96 -27.06 9.71
CA GLY A 122 15.02 -26.40 10.46
C GLY A 122 15.78 -25.31 9.68
N LYS A 123 15.35 -24.96 8.46
CA LYS A 123 15.96 -23.91 7.64
C LYS A 123 15.10 -22.64 7.63
N SER A 124 15.75 -21.53 7.34
CA SER A 124 15.06 -20.27 7.07
C SER A 124 14.20 -20.39 5.80
N ALA A 125 13.12 -19.63 5.73
CA ALA A 125 12.29 -19.53 4.54
C ALA A 125 13.09 -18.92 3.39
N ASN A 126 12.89 -19.45 2.17
CA ASN A 126 13.41 -18.83 0.97
C ASN A 126 12.64 -17.53 0.68
N PHE A 127 13.31 -16.52 0.21
CA PHE A 127 12.70 -15.22 -0.09
C PHE A 127 13.26 -14.61 -1.38
N ALA A 128 12.51 -13.67 -1.91
CA ALA A 128 12.95 -12.76 -2.97
C ALA A 128 12.30 -11.39 -2.76
N ASP A 129 12.99 -10.35 -3.18
CA ASP A 129 12.57 -8.97 -3.05
C ASP A 129 12.17 -8.42 -4.42
N VAL A 130 11.08 -7.67 -4.48
CA VAL A 130 10.59 -6.99 -5.68
C VAL A 130 10.39 -5.51 -5.37
N LYS A 131 10.99 -4.66 -6.18
CA LYS A 131 10.75 -3.21 -6.13
C LYS A 131 9.55 -2.85 -6.98
N LEU A 132 8.62 -2.07 -6.43
CA LEU A 132 7.40 -1.62 -7.10
C LEU A 132 7.40 -0.10 -7.22
N ASP A 133 7.69 0.40 -8.41
CA ASP A 133 7.84 1.84 -8.65
C ASP A 133 6.59 2.51 -9.25
N THR A 134 5.70 1.73 -9.87
CA THR A 134 4.55 2.27 -10.62
C THR A 134 3.27 2.16 -9.81
N PRO A 135 2.54 3.29 -9.59
CA PRO A 135 1.23 3.25 -8.97
C PRO A 135 0.23 2.37 -9.72
N GLY A 136 -0.63 1.69 -8.98
CA GLY A 136 -1.65 0.80 -9.55
C GLY A 136 -1.84 -0.47 -8.74
N VAL A 137 -2.61 -1.39 -9.28
CA VAL A 137 -2.88 -2.70 -8.66
C VAL A 137 -2.05 -3.76 -9.34
N VAL A 138 -1.30 -4.54 -8.57
CA VAL A 138 -0.60 -5.73 -9.01
C VAL A 138 -1.34 -6.96 -8.51
N LEU A 139 -1.92 -7.74 -9.41
CA LEU A 139 -2.55 -9.02 -9.09
C LEU A 139 -1.45 -10.06 -8.88
N LEU A 140 -1.44 -10.67 -7.71
CA LEU A 140 -0.57 -11.79 -7.38
C LEU A 140 -1.27 -13.13 -7.70
N GLY A 141 -0.51 -14.05 -8.25
CA GLY A 141 -0.94 -15.42 -8.47
C GLY A 141 0.23 -16.39 -8.30
N CYS A 142 -0.07 -17.66 -8.09
CA CYS A 142 0.92 -18.72 -8.15
C CYS A 142 0.64 -19.59 -9.37
N HIS A 143 1.67 -19.79 -10.23
CA HIS A 143 1.53 -20.63 -11.42
C HIS A 143 1.30 -22.10 -11.06
N LEU A 144 1.91 -22.57 -9.97
CA LEU A 144 1.82 -23.95 -9.51
C LEU A 144 0.52 -24.26 -8.76
N HIS A 145 -0.11 -23.23 -8.16
CA HIS A 145 -1.29 -23.38 -7.32
C HIS A 145 -2.35 -22.35 -7.73
N GLY A 146 -3.23 -22.74 -8.64
CA GLY A 146 -4.18 -21.83 -9.31
C GLY A 146 -5.17 -21.12 -8.40
N SER A 147 -5.36 -21.57 -7.15
CA SER A 147 -6.22 -20.93 -6.15
C SER A 147 -5.55 -19.76 -5.41
N MET A 148 -4.21 -19.66 -5.43
CA MET A 148 -3.50 -18.58 -4.74
C MET A 148 -3.74 -17.25 -5.46
N ARG A 149 -4.32 -16.31 -4.74
CA ARG A 149 -4.57 -14.93 -5.19
C ARG A 149 -4.21 -13.94 -4.10
N GLY A 150 -3.71 -12.80 -4.50
CA GLY A 150 -3.42 -11.67 -3.64
C GLY A 150 -3.29 -10.40 -4.46
N HIS A 151 -3.14 -9.26 -3.79
CA HIS A 151 -3.00 -7.97 -4.44
C HIS A 151 -1.95 -7.12 -3.74
N VAL A 152 -1.17 -6.39 -4.53
CA VAL A 152 -0.41 -5.26 -4.03
C VAL A 152 -0.99 -4.00 -4.64
N PHE A 153 -1.42 -3.08 -3.79
CA PHE A 153 -1.88 -1.77 -4.20
C PHE A 153 -0.76 -0.75 -4.00
N VAL A 154 -0.24 -0.22 -5.09
CA VAL A 154 0.80 0.81 -5.07
C VAL A 154 0.12 2.16 -5.20
N THR A 155 0.24 3.02 -4.18
CA THR A 155 -0.42 4.33 -4.13
C THR A 155 0.55 5.43 -3.76
N ASP A 156 0.41 6.58 -4.38
CA ASP A 156 1.12 7.82 -4.07
C ASP A 156 0.45 8.62 -2.94
N SER A 157 -0.73 8.20 -2.50
CA SER A 157 -1.37 8.78 -1.32
C SER A 157 -0.78 8.24 -0.04
N ALA A 158 -0.48 9.11 0.90
CA ALA A 158 -0.03 8.76 2.25
C ALA A 158 -1.19 8.35 3.19
N TRP A 159 -2.45 8.41 2.70
CA TRP A 159 -3.70 8.20 3.48
C TRP A 159 -4.56 7.09 2.92
#